data_e17a58d8dd3d19ad1ab578590ae0beec
#
_entry.id   e17a58d8dd3d19ad1ab578590ae0beec
#
_cell.length_a   1.000
_cell.length_b   1.000
_cell.length_c   1.000
_cell.angle_alpha   90.00
_cell.angle_beta   90.00
_cell.angle_gamma   90.00
#
_symmetry.space_group_name_H-M   'P 1'
#
loop_
_entity.id
_entity.type
_entity.pdbx_description
1 polymer ?
#
loop_
_entity_poly.entity_id
_entity_poly.type
_entity_poly.pdbx_seq_one_letter_code
_entity_poly.pdbx_strand_id
1 'polypeptide(L)'
;GQLAWLSTPGIAVVGSRHASPQGERNAEDFCHDLALQGYTIISGLALGIDGAAHRGALKANGATIAVVGTGLDIVYPAKHRDLAHQIAERGLLLSEFGLNTPSRAHNFPRRNRIISGLSLGCLVVEANVQSGSLITARLAAEQGREVFAIPGSIHSPVSKGCHQLIKQGAKLVDNIQDIVDELGGTSSKNIFTEVQTSPEAHPLLDCMGFNPISIELLLARSGLTSENLSAMLLMLELENKIASLPGGRYQRLT
;
A
#
# COMPACT_ATOMS: atom_id res chain seq x y z
N GLY A 1 -2.31 11.86 -19.22
CA GLY A 1 -3.20 11.83 -18.05
C GLY A 1 -4.01 13.09 -17.84
N GLN A 2 -4.76 13.15 -16.79
CA GLN A 2 -5.74 14.21 -16.50
C GLN A 2 -5.16 15.20 -15.46
N LEU A 3 -4.87 16.44 -15.88
CA LEU A 3 -4.30 17.47 -15.00
C LEU A 3 -5.24 17.90 -13.87
N ALA A 4 -6.55 17.70 -14.02
CA ALA A 4 -7.54 18.02 -13.00
C ALA A 4 -7.25 17.35 -11.63
N TRP A 5 -6.62 16.19 -11.63
CA TRP A 5 -6.25 15.47 -10.40
C TRP A 5 -5.21 16.20 -9.52
N LEU A 6 -4.50 17.20 -10.07
CA LEU A 6 -3.59 18.04 -9.27
C LEU A 6 -4.34 19.00 -8.34
N SER A 7 -5.62 19.25 -8.58
CA SER A 7 -6.45 20.15 -7.78
C SER A 7 -7.31 19.43 -6.73
N THR A 8 -7.23 18.10 -6.66
CA THR A 8 -7.97 17.30 -5.68
C THR A 8 -7.12 17.02 -4.44
N PRO A 9 -7.74 16.83 -3.26
CA PRO A 9 -7.01 16.47 -2.04
C PRO A 9 -6.21 15.20 -2.25
N GLY A 10 -4.89 15.24 -2.03
CA GLY A 10 -4.01 14.11 -2.28
C GLY A 10 -3.44 13.49 -1.03
N ILE A 11 -3.24 12.17 -1.02
CA ILE A 11 -2.52 11.43 0.01
C ILE A 11 -1.35 10.69 -0.64
N ALA A 12 -0.15 10.93 -0.13
CA ALA A 12 1.02 10.15 -0.51
C ALA A 12 0.95 8.77 0.15
N VAL A 13 1.12 7.71 -0.63
CA VAL A 13 1.20 6.34 -0.11
C VAL A 13 2.49 5.71 -0.59
N VAL A 14 3.36 5.34 0.36
CA VAL A 14 4.72 4.86 0.07
C VAL A 14 5.08 3.68 0.96
N GLY A 15 6.10 2.93 0.53
CA GLY A 15 6.57 1.82 1.35
C GLY A 15 7.67 0.99 0.72
N SER A 16 7.79 -0.24 1.19
CA SER A 16 8.79 -1.21 0.76
C SER A 16 8.59 -1.60 -0.71
N ARG A 17 9.69 -1.70 -1.46
CA ARG A 17 9.71 -2.31 -2.79
C ARG A 17 9.62 -3.83 -2.75
N HIS A 18 9.95 -4.42 -1.61
CA HIS A 18 9.84 -5.83 -1.29
C HIS A 18 8.82 -6.00 -0.16
N ALA A 19 7.60 -5.56 -0.43
CA ALA A 19 6.52 -5.64 0.51
C ALA A 19 6.10 -7.10 0.77
N SER A 20 5.53 -7.35 1.94
CA SER A 20 4.84 -8.62 2.19
C SER A 20 3.52 -8.66 1.40
N PRO A 21 2.96 -9.84 1.11
CA PRO A 21 1.63 -9.93 0.51
C PRO A 21 0.57 -9.19 1.34
N GLN A 22 0.66 -9.23 2.68
CA GLN A 22 -0.20 -8.48 3.56
C GLN A 22 -0.02 -6.95 3.40
N GLY A 23 1.24 -6.49 3.28
CA GLY A 23 1.53 -5.07 3.05
C GLY A 23 0.99 -4.57 1.72
N GLU A 24 1.11 -5.35 0.64
CA GLU A 24 0.50 -5.00 -0.66
C GLU A 24 -1.02 -4.97 -0.56
N ARG A 25 -1.63 -5.92 0.13
CA ARG A 25 -3.08 -5.97 0.35
C ARG A 25 -3.55 -4.75 1.15
N ASN A 26 -2.90 -4.45 2.27
CA ASN A 26 -3.21 -3.27 3.08
C ASN A 26 -3.12 -1.98 2.26
N ALA A 27 -2.05 -1.82 1.45
CA ALA A 27 -1.89 -0.65 0.61
C ALA A 27 -3.03 -0.52 -0.42
N GLU A 28 -3.43 -1.64 -1.01
CA GLU A 28 -4.50 -1.68 -2.01
C GLU A 28 -5.85 -1.33 -1.40
N ASP A 29 -6.20 -1.93 -0.24
CA ASP A 29 -7.48 -1.71 0.45
C ASP A 29 -7.56 -0.28 1.01
N PHE A 30 -6.54 0.23 1.70
CA PHE A 30 -6.50 1.61 2.17
C PHE A 30 -6.63 2.62 1.02
N CYS A 31 -5.93 2.39 -0.10
CA CYS A 31 -6.00 3.30 -1.24
C CYS A 31 -7.32 3.22 -1.99
N HIS A 32 -7.95 2.04 -2.05
CA HIS A 32 -9.30 1.88 -2.57
C HIS A 32 -10.28 2.73 -1.76
N ASP A 33 -10.28 2.57 -0.45
CA ASP A 33 -11.24 3.23 0.43
C ASP A 33 -11.00 4.74 0.52
N LEU A 34 -9.73 5.20 0.56
CA LEU A 34 -9.39 6.62 0.48
C LEU A 34 -9.84 7.25 -0.85
N ALA A 35 -9.70 6.50 -1.95
CA ALA A 35 -10.17 6.96 -3.26
C ALA A 35 -11.70 7.07 -3.33
N LEU A 36 -12.45 6.17 -2.67
CA LEU A 36 -13.91 6.29 -2.51
C LEU A 36 -14.31 7.52 -1.68
N GLN A 37 -13.46 7.95 -0.73
CA GLN A 37 -13.65 9.19 0.02
C GLN A 37 -13.26 10.46 -0.78
N GLY A 38 -12.85 10.32 -2.05
CA GLY A 38 -12.50 11.43 -2.93
C GLY A 38 -11.04 11.90 -2.82
N TYR A 39 -10.18 11.17 -2.11
CA TYR A 39 -8.76 11.46 -2.08
C TYR A 39 -8.05 10.94 -3.33
N THR A 40 -7.13 11.74 -3.86
CA THR A 40 -6.21 11.31 -4.92
C THR A 40 -5.02 10.58 -4.31
N ILE A 41 -4.76 9.36 -4.75
CA ILE A 41 -3.62 8.58 -4.29
C ILE A 41 -2.36 8.99 -5.07
N ILE A 42 -1.34 9.45 -4.36
CA ILE A 42 -0.07 9.91 -4.95
C ILE A 42 1.05 8.98 -4.55
N SER A 43 1.74 8.40 -5.52
CA SER A 43 2.84 7.47 -5.25
C SER A 43 3.90 7.50 -6.36
N GLY A 44 4.90 6.63 -6.24
CA GLY A 44 6.09 6.67 -7.07
C GLY A 44 6.19 5.60 -8.16
N LEU A 45 5.17 4.79 -8.36
CA LEU A 45 5.19 3.69 -9.33
C LEU A 45 6.28 2.63 -9.09
N ALA A 46 6.93 2.60 -7.92
CA ALA A 46 7.89 1.55 -7.56
C ALA A 46 7.19 0.19 -7.36
N LEU A 47 7.98 -0.90 -7.33
CA LEU A 47 7.45 -2.22 -6.96
C LEU A 47 6.91 -2.21 -5.53
N GLY A 48 6.11 -3.18 -5.16
CA GLY A 48 5.53 -3.35 -3.83
C GLY A 48 4.45 -2.32 -3.54
N ILE A 49 4.58 -1.59 -2.44
CA ILE A 49 3.54 -0.70 -1.90
C ILE A 49 3.07 0.36 -2.91
N ASP A 50 3.98 1.00 -3.64
CA ASP A 50 3.59 2.05 -4.61
C ASP A 50 2.66 1.49 -5.69
N GLY A 51 3.02 0.33 -6.25
CA GLY A 51 2.19 -0.35 -7.26
C GLY A 51 0.83 -0.78 -6.72
N ALA A 52 0.79 -1.31 -5.49
CA ALA A 52 -0.44 -1.70 -4.81
C ALA A 52 -1.35 -0.49 -4.56
N ALA A 53 -0.77 0.62 -4.11
CA ALA A 53 -1.50 1.87 -3.89
C ALA A 53 -2.21 2.36 -5.17
N HIS A 54 -1.51 2.38 -6.31
CA HIS A 54 -2.11 2.75 -7.58
C HIS A 54 -3.23 1.79 -8.01
N ARG A 55 -3.03 0.47 -7.83
CA ARG A 55 -4.07 -0.53 -8.13
C ARG A 55 -5.33 -0.33 -7.30
N GLY A 56 -5.18 -0.06 -5.99
CA GLY A 56 -6.30 0.22 -5.09
C GLY A 56 -7.14 1.41 -5.58
N ALA A 57 -6.51 2.54 -5.88
CA ALA A 57 -7.19 3.70 -6.42
C ALA A 57 -7.91 3.41 -7.75
N LEU A 58 -7.24 2.71 -8.68
CA LEU A 58 -7.83 2.35 -9.98
C LEU A 58 -9.01 1.38 -9.85
N LYS A 59 -9.00 0.46 -8.88
CA LYS A 59 -10.13 -0.45 -8.58
C LYS A 59 -11.35 0.30 -8.08
N ALA A 60 -11.16 1.35 -7.30
CA ALA A 60 -12.22 2.24 -6.86
C ALA A 60 -12.73 3.20 -7.95
N ASN A 61 -12.19 3.13 -9.19
CA ASN A 61 -12.35 4.15 -10.22
C ASN A 61 -11.99 5.56 -9.73
N GLY A 62 -11.12 5.66 -8.75
CA GLY A 62 -10.67 6.90 -8.16
C GLY A 62 -9.42 7.49 -8.83
N ALA A 63 -9.04 8.66 -8.36
CA ALA A 63 -7.89 9.40 -8.89
C ALA A 63 -6.56 8.85 -8.37
N THR A 64 -5.56 8.75 -9.25
CA THR A 64 -4.19 8.45 -8.83
C THR A 64 -3.15 9.20 -9.68
N ILE A 65 -2.09 9.66 -9.01
CA ILE A 65 -0.96 10.37 -9.62
C ILE A 65 0.31 9.58 -9.37
N ALA A 66 0.96 9.11 -10.44
CA ALA A 66 2.27 8.51 -10.34
C ALA A 66 3.35 9.55 -10.69
N VAL A 67 4.13 9.93 -9.69
CA VAL A 67 5.31 10.79 -9.89
C VAL A 67 6.48 9.89 -10.22
N VAL A 68 7.11 10.04 -11.38
CA VAL A 68 8.18 9.13 -11.84
C VAL A 68 9.56 9.79 -11.79
N GLY A 69 10.61 8.98 -11.68
CA GLY A 69 12.01 9.42 -11.65
C GLY A 69 12.73 9.33 -13.00
N THR A 70 11.96 9.16 -14.08
CA THR A 70 12.42 9.04 -15.48
C THR A 70 11.70 10.08 -16.33
N GLY A 71 12.07 10.22 -17.60
CA GLY A 71 11.21 10.86 -18.59
C GLY A 71 9.89 10.10 -18.72
N LEU A 72 8.81 10.80 -19.14
CA LEU A 72 7.46 10.21 -19.26
C LEU A 72 7.37 9.15 -20.37
N ASP A 73 8.33 9.13 -21.27
CA ASP A 73 8.49 8.15 -22.36
C ASP A 73 9.15 6.84 -21.91
N ILE A 74 9.65 6.77 -20.66
CA ILE A 74 10.35 5.61 -20.11
C ILE A 74 9.63 5.09 -18.88
N VAL A 75 9.01 3.92 -19.00
CA VAL A 75 8.37 3.25 -17.84
C VAL A 75 9.41 2.49 -17.02
N TYR A 76 9.50 2.85 -15.76
CA TYR A 76 10.33 2.14 -14.77
C TYR A 76 9.56 1.95 -13.44
N PRO A 77 9.52 0.73 -12.89
CA PRO A 77 10.09 -0.52 -13.42
C PRO A 77 9.28 -1.09 -14.60
N ALA A 78 9.93 -1.85 -15.48
CA ALA A 78 9.28 -2.42 -16.67
C ALA A 78 8.08 -3.33 -16.33
N LYS A 79 8.09 -3.99 -15.15
CA LYS A 79 6.97 -4.79 -14.64
C LYS A 79 5.67 -4.00 -14.43
N HIS A 80 5.76 -2.68 -14.28
CA HIS A 80 4.60 -1.80 -14.11
C HIS A 80 4.16 -1.11 -15.40
N ARG A 81 4.54 -1.64 -16.58
CA ARG A 81 4.18 -1.05 -17.86
C ARG A 81 2.66 -0.92 -18.03
N ASP A 82 1.92 -1.99 -17.80
CA ASP A 82 0.46 -1.98 -17.95
C ASP A 82 -0.20 -1.08 -16.92
N LEU A 83 0.31 -1.06 -15.68
CA LEU A 83 -0.16 -0.15 -14.64
C LEU A 83 0.10 1.31 -15.02
N ALA A 84 1.27 1.63 -15.57
CA ALA A 84 1.59 2.97 -16.05
C ALA A 84 0.64 3.43 -17.16
N HIS A 85 0.28 2.55 -18.10
CA HIS A 85 -0.69 2.86 -19.14
C HIS A 85 -2.09 3.12 -18.58
N GLN A 86 -2.56 2.29 -17.64
CA GLN A 86 -3.84 2.52 -16.95
C GLN A 86 -3.85 3.86 -16.20
N ILE A 87 -2.74 4.22 -15.54
CA ILE A 87 -2.61 5.52 -14.87
C ILE A 87 -2.59 6.66 -15.89
N ALA A 88 -1.94 6.48 -17.04
CA ALA A 88 -1.94 7.50 -18.12
C ALA A 88 -3.34 7.74 -18.69
N GLU A 89 -4.19 6.72 -18.72
CA GLU A 89 -5.58 6.83 -19.23
C GLU A 89 -6.53 7.44 -18.20
N ARG A 90 -6.49 6.97 -16.95
CA ARG A 90 -7.49 7.28 -15.91
C ARG A 90 -6.99 8.19 -14.79
N GLY A 91 -5.69 8.29 -14.62
CA GLY A 91 -5.00 9.09 -13.62
C GLY A 91 -4.07 10.13 -14.25
N LEU A 92 -2.89 10.32 -13.64
CA LEU A 92 -1.86 11.22 -14.13
C LEU A 92 -0.46 10.63 -13.91
N LEU A 93 0.38 10.65 -14.95
CA LEU A 93 1.83 10.48 -14.83
C LEU A 93 2.49 11.85 -14.77
N LEU A 94 3.34 12.08 -13.79
CA LEU A 94 4.03 13.35 -13.56
C LEU A 94 5.54 13.12 -13.45
N SER A 95 6.33 13.97 -14.10
CA SER A 95 7.78 13.96 -13.99
C SER A 95 8.37 15.39 -14.05
N GLU A 96 9.42 15.65 -13.29
CA GLU A 96 10.25 16.85 -13.42
C GLU A 96 11.41 16.64 -14.43
N PHE A 97 11.57 15.44 -14.95
CA PHE A 97 12.65 15.08 -15.85
C PHE A 97 12.20 15.17 -17.32
N GLY A 98 13.08 15.69 -18.17
CA GLY A 98 12.82 15.73 -19.61
C GLY A 98 12.68 14.34 -20.23
N LEU A 99 12.09 14.28 -21.42
CA LEU A 99 11.99 13.04 -22.20
C LEU A 99 13.38 12.43 -22.42
N ASN A 100 13.44 11.11 -22.63
CA ASN A 100 14.66 10.31 -22.73
C ASN A 100 15.56 10.29 -21.47
N THR A 101 15.09 10.80 -20.31
CA THR A 101 15.83 10.67 -19.07
C THR A 101 15.71 9.24 -18.51
N PRO A 102 16.80 8.45 -18.46
CA PRO A 102 16.76 7.07 -18.00
C PRO A 102 16.59 7.01 -16.47
N SER A 103 16.30 5.80 -15.96
CA SER A 103 16.26 5.56 -14.52
C SER A 103 17.67 5.71 -13.92
N ARG A 104 17.85 6.74 -13.09
CA ARG A 104 19.09 7.02 -12.35
C ARG A 104 18.79 7.02 -10.86
N ALA A 105 19.64 6.36 -10.07
CA ALA A 105 19.41 6.17 -8.63
C ALA A 105 19.12 7.49 -7.87
N HIS A 106 19.83 8.57 -8.20
CA HIS A 106 19.66 9.88 -7.56
C HIS A 106 18.36 10.62 -7.93
N ASN A 107 17.69 10.23 -9.03
CA ASN A 107 16.42 10.84 -9.42
C ASN A 107 15.28 10.47 -8.45
N PHE A 108 15.31 9.25 -7.90
CA PHE A 108 14.21 8.76 -7.06
C PHE A 108 14.06 9.53 -5.73
N PRO A 109 15.15 9.80 -4.97
CA PRO A 109 15.04 10.67 -3.79
C PRO A 109 14.61 12.11 -4.12
N ARG A 110 15.09 12.66 -5.24
CA ARG A 110 14.70 14.02 -5.70
C ARG A 110 13.21 14.09 -6.00
N ARG A 111 12.68 13.11 -6.72
CA ARG A 111 11.27 13.01 -7.06
C ARG A 111 10.38 12.93 -5.80
N ASN A 112 10.82 12.29 -4.72
CA ASN A 112 10.01 12.06 -3.52
C ASN A 112 9.46 13.36 -2.91
N ARG A 113 10.18 14.49 -3.03
CA ARG A 113 9.68 15.81 -2.59
C ARG A 113 8.40 16.26 -3.29
N ILE A 114 8.19 15.80 -4.53
CA ILE A 114 6.99 16.11 -5.29
C ILE A 114 5.83 15.26 -4.79
N ILE A 115 6.07 13.99 -4.47
CA ILE A 115 5.06 13.09 -3.88
C ILE A 115 4.54 13.71 -2.57
N SER A 116 5.44 14.05 -1.64
CA SER A 116 5.06 14.67 -0.37
C SER A 116 4.46 16.07 -0.55
N GLY A 117 5.01 16.87 -1.46
CA GLY A 117 4.56 18.25 -1.69
C GLY A 117 3.15 18.37 -2.27
N LEU A 118 2.71 17.42 -3.08
CA LEU A 118 1.37 17.36 -3.66
C LEU A 118 0.32 16.79 -2.69
N SER A 119 0.73 16.31 -1.52
CA SER A 119 -0.12 15.56 -0.60
C SER A 119 -0.46 16.38 0.64
N LEU A 120 -1.62 16.11 1.23
CA LEU A 120 -2.02 16.60 2.56
C LEU A 120 -1.31 15.83 3.68
N GLY A 121 -1.05 14.55 3.45
CA GLY A 121 -0.37 13.65 4.37
C GLY A 121 0.33 12.50 3.65
N CYS A 122 1.16 11.77 4.37
CA CYS A 122 1.96 10.66 3.86
C CYS A 122 1.74 9.39 4.67
N LEU A 123 1.12 8.38 4.06
CA LEU A 123 0.94 7.05 4.63
C LEU A 123 2.13 6.15 4.29
N VAL A 124 2.76 5.56 5.31
CA VAL A 124 3.79 4.54 5.17
C VAL A 124 3.22 3.19 5.59
N VAL A 125 3.06 2.28 4.63
CA VAL A 125 2.42 0.96 4.86
C VAL A 125 3.41 -0.05 5.42
N GLU A 126 4.54 -0.22 4.77
CA GLU A 126 5.66 -1.05 5.22
C GLU A 126 6.98 -0.35 4.91
N ALA A 127 7.91 -0.37 5.86
CA ALA A 127 9.26 0.14 5.65
C ALA A 127 10.26 -0.56 6.58
N ASN A 128 11.40 -0.97 6.06
CA ASN A 128 12.54 -1.25 6.91
C ASN A 128 13.25 0.07 7.30
N VAL A 129 14.18 0.03 8.26
CA VAL A 129 14.86 1.23 8.77
C VAL A 129 15.73 1.95 7.72
N GLN A 130 16.06 1.30 6.61
CA GLN A 130 16.85 1.87 5.50
C GLN A 130 16.00 2.14 4.26
N SER A 131 14.67 2.04 4.36
CA SER A 131 13.78 2.24 3.22
C SER A 131 13.83 3.67 2.70
N GLY A 132 13.89 3.81 1.37
CA GLY A 132 13.74 5.12 0.71
C GLY A 132 12.39 5.79 0.94
N SER A 133 11.35 5.03 1.34
CA SER A 133 10.04 5.58 1.72
C SER A 133 10.11 6.46 2.98
N LEU A 134 11.06 6.19 3.91
CA LEU A 134 11.29 7.03 5.07
C LEU A 134 11.82 8.43 4.70
N ILE A 135 12.46 8.57 3.53
CA ILE A 135 12.86 9.89 2.99
C ILE A 135 11.60 10.68 2.64
N THR A 136 10.61 10.05 2.00
CA THR A 136 9.33 10.69 1.65
C THR A 136 8.56 11.12 2.90
N ALA A 137 8.50 10.25 3.92
CA ALA A 137 7.88 10.58 5.21
C ALA A 137 8.55 11.75 5.91
N ARG A 138 9.89 11.80 5.91
CA ARG A 138 10.65 12.94 6.46
C ARG A 138 10.35 14.23 5.70
N LEU A 139 10.39 14.18 4.35
CA LEU A 139 10.08 15.35 3.52
C LEU A 139 8.65 15.84 3.76
N ALA A 140 7.69 14.93 3.96
CA ALA A 140 6.31 15.29 4.32
C ALA A 140 6.28 16.07 5.64
N ALA A 141 6.92 15.55 6.70
CA ALA A 141 7.02 16.24 8.00
C ALA A 141 7.72 17.61 7.89
N GLU A 142 8.84 17.70 7.17
CA GLU A 142 9.56 18.95 6.92
C GLU A 142 8.71 19.99 6.15
N GLN A 143 7.75 19.53 5.36
CA GLN A 143 6.79 20.36 4.62
C GLN A 143 5.51 20.67 5.44
N GLY A 144 5.46 20.28 6.72
CA GLY A 144 4.30 20.49 7.59
C GLY A 144 3.10 19.60 7.22
N ARG A 145 3.35 18.43 6.63
CA ARG A 145 2.31 17.44 6.28
C ARG A 145 2.24 16.38 7.35
N GLU A 146 1.04 15.85 7.58
CA GLU A 146 0.83 14.73 8.48
C GLU A 146 1.52 13.46 7.99
N VAL A 147 2.06 12.68 8.93
CA VAL A 147 2.68 11.38 8.63
C VAL A 147 1.93 10.28 9.35
N PHE A 148 1.50 9.30 8.59
CA PHE A 148 0.76 8.13 9.04
C PHE A 148 1.59 6.87 8.86
N ALA A 149 1.49 5.92 9.76
CA ALA A 149 2.20 4.65 9.64
C ALA A 149 1.33 3.47 10.10
N ILE A 150 1.27 2.45 9.27
CA ILE A 150 0.59 1.19 9.62
C ILE A 150 1.50 0.40 10.57
N PRO A 151 1.01 -0.03 11.74
CA PRO A 151 1.78 -0.86 12.64
C PRO A 151 1.94 -2.29 12.09
N GLY A 152 2.84 -3.05 12.66
CA GLY A 152 3.03 -4.45 12.31
C GLY A 152 3.75 -5.22 13.40
N SER A 153 4.10 -6.47 13.13
CA SER A 153 4.82 -7.29 14.09
C SER A 153 6.19 -6.69 14.44
N ILE A 154 6.54 -6.63 15.72
CA ILE A 154 7.87 -6.19 16.19
C ILE A 154 9.01 -7.07 15.66
N HIS A 155 8.69 -8.28 15.21
CA HIS A 155 9.66 -9.22 14.63
C HIS A 155 9.79 -9.08 13.10
N SER A 156 8.88 -8.34 12.45
CA SER A 156 8.92 -8.11 11.01
C SER A 156 9.93 -7.00 10.65
N PRO A 157 10.93 -7.28 9.82
CA PRO A 157 11.90 -6.27 9.38
C PRO A 157 11.24 -5.09 8.64
N VAL A 158 10.16 -5.36 7.87
CA VAL A 158 9.45 -4.34 7.08
C VAL A 158 8.50 -3.48 7.92
N SER A 159 8.29 -3.80 9.20
CA SER A 159 7.54 -2.95 10.12
C SER A 159 8.41 -2.01 10.95
N LYS A 160 9.73 -2.25 11.00
CA LYS A 160 10.65 -1.48 11.86
C LYS A 160 10.71 0.01 11.52
N GLY A 161 10.62 0.35 10.22
CA GLY A 161 10.58 1.76 9.79
C GLY A 161 9.30 2.45 10.20
N CYS A 162 8.14 1.77 10.08
CA CYS A 162 6.86 2.29 10.56
C CYS A 162 6.88 2.51 12.08
N HIS A 163 7.42 1.55 12.86
CA HIS A 163 7.58 1.72 14.30
C HIS A 163 8.49 2.90 14.66
N GLN A 164 9.55 3.14 13.88
CA GLN A 164 10.41 4.30 14.08
C GLN A 164 9.66 5.61 13.84
N LEU A 165 8.86 5.69 12.77
CA LEU A 165 8.04 6.86 12.47
C LEU A 165 7.02 7.12 13.58
N ILE A 166 6.31 6.09 14.07
CA ILE A 166 5.35 6.19 15.17
C ILE A 166 6.04 6.73 16.44
N LYS A 167 7.23 6.24 16.78
CA LYS A 167 8.03 6.75 17.91
C LYS A 167 8.48 8.20 17.71
N GLN A 168 8.55 8.68 16.49
CA GLN A 168 8.90 10.07 16.14
C GLN A 168 7.69 10.99 16.04
N GLY A 169 6.47 10.47 16.32
CA GLY A 169 5.25 11.25 16.32
C GLY A 169 4.34 11.04 15.12
N ALA A 170 4.68 10.13 14.18
CA ALA A 170 3.74 9.76 13.14
C ALA A 170 2.50 9.09 13.76
N LYS A 171 1.32 9.42 13.25
CA LYS A 171 0.08 8.82 13.73
C LYS A 171 0.01 7.35 13.31
N LEU A 172 -0.19 6.48 14.30
CA LEU A 172 -0.52 5.09 14.04
C LEU A 172 -1.90 5.03 13.41
N VAL A 173 -2.03 4.27 12.32
CA VAL A 173 -3.31 4.05 11.65
C VAL A 173 -3.53 2.55 11.43
N ASP A 174 -4.72 2.07 11.75
CA ASP A 174 -5.16 0.71 11.49
C ASP A 174 -6.43 0.66 10.62
N ASN A 175 -7.02 1.82 10.35
CA ASN A 175 -8.16 2.02 9.45
C ASN A 175 -8.07 3.39 8.75
N ILE A 176 -8.88 3.60 7.71
CA ILE A 176 -8.85 4.87 6.96
C ILE A 176 -9.41 6.05 7.73
N GLN A 177 -10.31 5.80 8.70
CA GLN A 177 -10.94 6.86 9.47
C GLN A 177 -9.91 7.66 10.28
N ASP A 178 -8.86 7.00 10.77
CA ASP A 178 -7.74 7.66 11.46
C ASP A 178 -7.08 8.74 10.60
N ILE A 179 -6.99 8.49 9.28
CA ILE A 179 -6.42 9.44 8.31
C ILE A 179 -7.40 10.57 8.03
N VAL A 180 -8.66 10.22 7.77
CA VAL A 180 -9.72 11.18 7.42
C VAL A 180 -9.97 12.16 8.56
N ASP A 181 -10.03 11.68 9.81
CA ASP A 181 -10.23 12.50 11.00
C ASP A 181 -9.08 13.48 11.22
N GLU A 182 -7.84 13.05 11.01
CA GLU A 182 -6.66 13.92 11.16
C GLU A 182 -6.58 15.01 10.10
N LEU A 183 -6.96 14.68 8.87
CA LEU A 183 -6.91 15.64 7.76
C LEU A 183 -8.09 16.61 7.76
N GLY A 184 -8.97 16.54 8.76
CA GLY A 184 -10.14 17.42 8.86
C GLY A 184 -11.15 17.17 7.74
N GLY A 185 -11.33 15.91 7.37
CA GLY A 185 -12.24 15.49 6.30
C GLY A 185 -13.62 16.09 6.52
N THR A 186 -14.07 16.88 5.56
CA THR A 186 -15.46 17.32 5.50
C THR A 186 -16.31 16.07 5.42
N SER A 187 -17.13 15.86 6.44
CA SER A 187 -18.17 14.83 6.45
C SER A 187 -19.04 14.94 5.19
N SER A 188 -18.57 14.39 4.09
CA SER A 188 -19.46 13.96 3.05
C SER A 188 -20.21 12.79 3.65
N LYS A 189 -21.47 13.08 4.00
CA LYS A 189 -22.46 12.21 4.62
C LYS A 189 -22.12 10.73 4.51
N ASN A 190 -21.92 10.13 5.71
CA ASN A 190 -21.98 8.70 5.96
C ASN A 190 -22.64 7.89 4.83
N ILE A 191 -21.84 7.36 3.92
CA ILE A 191 -22.20 6.19 3.14
C ILE A 191 -21.31 5.05 3.68
N PHE A 192 -21.19 4.99 5.00
CA PHE A 192 -20.89 3.74 5.64
C PHE A 192 -22.21 2.97 5.71
N THR A 193 -22.59 2.35 4.61
CA THR A 193 -23.26 1.08 4.74
C THR A 193 -22.19 0.20 5.38
N GLU A 194 -22.32 -0.04 6.68
CA GLU A 194 -21.69 -1.20 7.29
C GLU A 194 -22.11 -2.39 6.44
N VAL A 195 -21.28 -2.72 5.47
CA VAL A 195 -21.28 -4.08 4.96
C VAL A 195 -20.65 -4.86 6.11
N GLN A 196 -21.48 -5.21 7.09
CA GLN A 196 -21.23 -6.32 7.96
C GLN A 196 -21.20 -7.57 7.07
N THR A 197 -20.15 -7.73 6.31
CA THR A 197 -19.70 -9.06 5.97
C THR A 197 -19.15 -9.60 7.28
N SER A 198 -20.04 -10.24 8.06
CA SER A 198 -19.60 -11.20 9.04
C SER A 198 -18.56 -12.06 8.30
N PRO A 199 -17.29 -12.09 8.74
CA PRO A 199 -16.31 -12.97 8.12
C PRO A 199 -16.92 -14.36 8.20
N GLU A 200 -17.14 -15.01 7.05
CA GLU A 200 -17.48 -16.42 7.06
C GLU A 200 -16.38 -17.09 7.87
N ALA A 201 -16.74 -17.53 9.07
CA ALA A 201 -15.79 -18.13 9.99
C ALA A 201 -15.23 -19.38 9.31
N HIS A 202 -14.06 -19.25 8.74
CA HIS A 202 -13.38 -20.39 8.12
C HIS A 202 -12.39 -20.95 9.14
N PRO A 203 -12.65 -22.13 9.72
CA PRO A 203 -11.89 -22.66 10.85
C PRO A 203 -10.37 -22.68 10.62
N LEU A 204 -9.92 -22.86 9.39
CA LEU A 204 -8.51 -22.86 9.05
C LEU A 204 -7.89 -21.44 9.13
N LEU A 205 -8.62 -20.40 8.70
CA LEU A 205 -8.16 -19.00 8.79
C LEU A 205 -7.98 -18.58 10.25
N ASP A 206 -8.86 -19.04 11.15
CA ASP A 206 -8.75 -18.75 12.59
C ASP A 206 -7.53 -19.42 13.22
N CYS A 207 -7.18 -20.62 12.76
CA CYS A 207 -5.96 -21.32 13.20
C CYS A 207 -4.67 -20.68 12.68
N MET A 208 -4.73 -19.96 11.53
CA MET A 208 -3.56 -19.35 10.90
C MET A 208 -3.07 -18.09 11.63
N GLY A 209 -4.00 -17.24 12.07
CA GLY A 209 -3.67 -15.86 12.45
C GLY A 209 -3.08 -15.07 11.27
N PHE A 210 -2.56 -13.86 11.51
CA PHE A 210 -2.05 -12.97 10.45
C PHE A 210 -0.51 -13.05 10.22
N ASN A 211 0.21 -13.78 11.05
CA ASN A 211 1.65 -14.00 10.86
C ASN A 211 1.90 -15.18 9.90
N PRO A 212 3.02 -15.16 9.13
CA PRO A 212 3.42 -16.31 8.34
C PRO A 212 3.55 -17.58 9.17
N ILE A 213 2.87 -18.64 8.75
CA ILE A 213 2.81 -19.94 9.46
C ILE A 213 3.24 -21.08 8.54
N SER A 214 3.97 -22.09 9.07
CA SER A 214 4.37 -23.27 8.31
C SER A 214 3.26 -24.32 8.24
N ILE A 215 3.32 -25.21 7.24
CA ILE A 215 2.36 -26.31 7.08
C ILE A 215 2.36 -27.21 8.32
N GLU A 216 3.53 -27.52 8.88
CA GLU A 216 3.65 -28.39 10.06
C GLU A 216 2.90 -27.81 11.26
N LEU A 217 3.03 -26.50 11.47
CA LEU A 217 2.35 -25.82 12.56
C LEU A 217 0.84 -25.70 12.30
N LEU A 218 0.42 -25.54 11.04
CA LEU A 218 -0.99 -25.58 10.66
C LEU A 218 -1.61 -26.97 10.88
N LEU A 219 -0.93 -28.04 10.52
CA LEU A 219 -1.36 -29.40 10.81
C LEU A 219 -1.55 -29.63 12.31
N ALA A 220 -0.58 -29.18 13.11
CA ALA A 220 -0.65 -29.33 14.56
C ALA A 220 -1.80 -28.52 15.20
N ARG A 221 -2.15 -27.36 14.65
CA ARG A 221 -3.22 -26.48 15.19
C ARG A 221 -4.61 -26.85 14.70
N SER A 222 -4.73 -27.25 13.44
CA SER A 222 -6.02 -27.56 12.81
C SER A 222 -6.53 -28.97 13.08
N GLY A 223 -5.63 -29.91 13.42
CA GLY A 223 -5.95 -31.32 13.55
C GLY A 223 -6.37 -32.00 12.24
N LEU A 224 -6.17 -31.33 11.10
CA LEU A 224 -6.51 -31.85 9.78
C LEU A 224 -5.47 -32.86 9.29
N THR A 225 -5.87 -33.72 8.35
CA THR A 225 -4.92 -34.54 7.60
C THR A 225 -4.16 -33.68 6.59
N SER A 226 -2.97 -34.11 6.17
CA SER A 226 -2.15 -33.40 5.20
C SER A 226 -2.87 -33.17 3.86
N GLU A 227 -3.67 -34.14 3.43
CA GLU A 227 -4.47 -34.08 2.19
C GLU A 227 -5.56 -32.99 2.29
N ASN A 228 -6.35 -33.01 3.36
CA ASN A 228 -7.42 -32.04 3.59
C ASN A 228 -6.85 -30.62 3.74
N LEU A 229 -5.76 -30.47 4.49
CA LEU A 229 -5.10 -29.18 4.66
C LEU A 229 -4.64 -28.62 3.32
N SER A 230 -3.98 -29.44 2.48
CA SER A 230 -3.48 -28.98 1.17
C SER A 230 -4.62 -28.56 0.24
N ALA A 231 -5.73 -29.30 0.22
CA ALA A 231 -6.90 -28.92 -0.57
C ALA A 231 -7.52 -27.59 -0.10
N MET A 232 -7.65 -27.41 1.21
CA MET A 232 -8.20 -26.17 1.79
C MET A 232 -7.27 -24.96 1.56
N LEU A 233 -5.95 -25.13 1.68
CA LEU A 233 -4.99 -24.08 1.39
C LEU A 233 -5.06 -23.64 -0.08
N LEU A 234 -5.17 -24.60 -1.01
CA LEU A 234 -5.32 -24.27 -2.43
C LEU A 234 -6.61 -23.48 -2.70
N MET A 235 -7.73 -23.88 -2.11
CA MET A 235 -9.01 -23.14 -2.25
C MET A 235 -8.90 -21.71 -1.71
N LEU A 236 -8.34 -21.54 -0.51
CA LEU A 236 -8.17 -20.23 0.10
C LEU A 236 -7.18 -19.34 -0.66
N GLU A 237 -6.18 -19.92 -1.30
CA GLU A 237 -5.24 -19.20 -2.16
C GLU A 237 -5.92 -18.73 -3.46
N LEU A 238 -6.75 -19.56 -4.08
CA LEU A 238 -7.55 -19.19 -5.25
C LEU A 238 -8.59 -18.09 -4.93
N GLU A 239 -9.10 -18.08 -3.70
CA GLU A 239 -10.00 -17.04 -3.20
C GLU A 239 -9.25 -15.76 -2.76
N ASN A 240 -7.92 -15.70 -2.89
CA ASN A 240 -7.07 -14.62 -2.42
C ASN A 240 -7.23 -14.29 -0.91
N LYS A 241 -7.61 -15.27 -0.09
CA LYS A 241 -7.70 -15.14 1.37
C LYS A 241 -6.37 -15.42 2.07
N ILE A 242 -5.48 -16.16 1.41
CA ILE A 242 -4.12 -16.45 1.88
C ILE A 242 -3.11 -16.28 0.75
N ALA A 243 -1.84 -16.12 1.12
CA ALA A 243 -0.72 -16.14 0.18
C ALA A 243 0.30 -17.21 0.57
N SER A 244 0.84 -17.93 -0.43
CA SER A 244 1.99 -18.80 -0.23
C SER A 244 3.29 -17.99 -0.19
N LEU A 245 4.20 -18.37 0.70
CA LEU A 245 5.48 -17.72 0.92
C LEU A 245 6.63 -18.70 0.73
N PRO A 246 7.84 -18.23 0.38
CA PRO A 246 9.01 -19.08 0.30
C PRO A 246 9.23 -19.90 1.57
N GLY A 247 9.65 -21.17 1.42
CA GLY A 247 9.88 -22.09 2.54
C GLY A 247 8.62 -22.77 3.06
N GLY A 248 7.59 -22.98 2.23
CA GLY A 248 6.39 -23.72 2.60
C GLY A 248 5.56 -23.04 3.70
N ARG A 249 5.58 -21.72 3.75
CA ARG A 249 4.80 -20.91 4.68
C ARG A 249 3.62 -20.29 3.98
N TYR A 250 2.56 -20.05 4.74
CA TYR A 250 1.35 -19.35 4.29
C TYR A 250 1.07 -18.17 5.18
N GLN A 251 0.45 -17.13 4.62
CA GLN A 251 0.01 -15.94 5.35
C GLN A 251 -1.44 -15.63 5.03
N ARG A 252 -2.25 -15.41 6.07
CA ARG A 252 -3.63 -14.91 5.94
C ARG A 252 -3.61 -13.45 5.47
N LEU A 253 -4.51 -13.09 4.53
CA LEU A 253 -4.61 -11.75 3.93
C LEU A 253 -5.87 -11.00 4.37
N THR A 254 -6.91 -11.71 4.85
CA THR A 254 -8.23 -11.14 5.23
C THR A 254 -8.70 -11.67 6.58
#